data_3da61e7898a028824239115df1bd1cbd
#
_entry.id   3da61e7898a028824239115df1bd1cbd
#
_cell.length_a   1.000
_cell.length_b   1.000
_cell.length_c   1.000
_cell.angle_alpha   90.00
_cell.angle_beta   90.00
_cell.angle_gamma   90.00
#
_symmetry.space_group_name_H-M   'P 1'
#
loop_
_entity.id
_entity.type
_entity.pdbx_description
1 polymer ?
#
loop_
_entity_poly.entity_id
_entity_poly.type
_entity_poly.pdbx_seq_one_letter_code
_entity_poly.pdbx_strand_id
1 'polypeptide(L)'
;MSALEGLARRAAHGHGGSSIAIIGCASEETPAEWCPIDVAVFPEDEGQEIWRGGKSIVRVIHTRAPPIEEVPSMLIVDDPSMEAAALKVTWRNRAAELARGTARRLIIDGAESAARGIEALGTPAAGYYAMKSYALTVAAAVAAAGRIPRPAHVVRQARALDVMPHAPPGELSHVRRTVETVRRILYSELDQEVEGYVFRRKAEALVESGLLLDALVLAFHEISRRIGDDLALAHLRMDVDQEALRKFLPRIAEEESMIWRSIYAADRSTDR
;
A
#
# COMPACT_ATOMS: atom_id res chain seq x y z
N MET A 1 -28.00 0.77 9.68
CA MET A 1 -27.00 -0.06 8.96
C MET A 1 -26.64 0.67 7.69
N SER A 2 -25.38 0.98 7.49
CA SER A 2 -24.94 1.67 6.27
C SER A 2 -25.05 0.75 5.05
N ALA A 3 -25.15 1.34 3.83
CA ALA A 3 -25.14 0.56 2.60
C ALA A 3 -23.91 -0.33 2.47
N LEU A 4 -22.77 0.15 3.00
CA LEU A 4 -21.49 -0.55 3.03
C LEU A 4 -21.55 -1.83 3.90
N GLU A 5 -22.08 -1.72 5.12
CA GLU A 5 -22.29 -2.87 6.01
C GLU A 5 -23.23 -3.92 5.38
N GLY A 6 -24.28 -3.46 4.73
CA GLY A 6 -25.20 -4.36 4.02
C GLY A 6 -24.54 -5.11 2.87
N LEU A 7 -23.59 -4.48 2.15
CA LEU A 7 -22.79 -5.15 1.12
C LEU A 7 -21.83 -6.17 1.73
N ALA A 8 -21.11 -5.80 2.79
CA ALA A 8 -20.17 -6.68 3.48
C ALA A 8 -20.88 -7.94 4.01
N ARG A 9 -22.05 -7.81 4.67
CA ARG A 9 -22.83 -8.96 5.15
C ARG A 9 -23.26 -9.90 4.04
N ARG A 10 -23.71 -9.36 2.90
CA ARG A 10 -24.11 -10.19 1.76
C ARG A 10 -22.92 -10.92 1.13
N ALA A 11 -21.79 -10.25 1.01
CA ALA A 11 -20.57 -10.84 0.45
C ALA A 11 -20.01 -11.96 1.34
N ALA A 12 -20.08 -11.78 2.66
CA ALA A 12 -19.63 -12.77 3.64
C ALA A 12 -20.76 -13.71 4.11
N HIS A 13 -21.86 -13.84 3.35
CA HIS A 13 -22.96 -14.73 3.70
C HIS A 13 -22.51 -16.20 3.70
N GLY A 14 -22.82 -16.91 4.77
CA GLY A 14 -22.42 -18.32 4.94
C GLY A 14 -21.35 -18.55 6.02
N HIS A 15 -20.69 -17.48 6.48
CA HIS A 15 -19.66 -17.56 7.52
C HIS A 15 -20.23 -17.28 8.92
N GLY A 16 -21.33 -17.97 9.27
CA GLY A 16 -21.96 -17.86 10.57
C GLY A 16 -21.04 -18.35 11.67
N GLY A 17 -20.71 -17.48 12.63
CA GLY A 17 -19.79 -17.78 13.74
C GLY A 17 -18.46 -17.04 13.64
N SER A 18 -18.08 -16.57 12.47
CA SER A 18 -16.87 -15.77 12.25
C SER A 18 -17.15 -14.27 12.41
N SER A 19 -16.15 -13.51 12.84
CA SER A 19 -16.19 -12.05 12.85
C SER A 19 -16.03 -11.50 11.45
N ILE A 20 -16.83 -10.48 11.11
CA ILE A 20 -16.81 -9.81 9.80
C ILE A 20 -16.46 -8.35 10.02
N ALA A 21 -15.39 -7.88 9.39
CA ALA A 21 -14.97 -6.49 9.48
C ALA A 21 -14.59 -5.92 8.10
N ILE A 22 -14.95 -4.66 7.85
CA ILE A 22 -14.47 -3.90 6.70
C ILE A 22 -13.10 -3.34 7.06
N ILE A 23 -12.12 -3.54 6.18
CA ILE A 23 -10.73 -3.10 6.34
C ILE A 23 -10.27 -2.30 5.11
N GLY A 24 -9.05 -1.81 5.13
CA GLY A 24 -8.45 -1.11 3.99
C GLY A 24 -9.07 0.26 3.73
N CYS A 25 -9.10 0.67 2.47
CA CYS A 25 -9.58 2.00 2.07
C CYS A 25 -11.04 2.26 2.45
N ALA A 26 -11.88 1.22 2.46
CA ALA A 26 -13.31 1.34 2.73
C ALA A 26 -13.63 1.58 4.22
N SER A 27 -12.68 1.33 5.12
CA SER A 27 -12.81 1.64 6.54
C SER A 27 -12.47 3.10 6.87
N GLU A 28 -11.99 3.87 5.90
CA GLU A 28 -11.70 5.29 6.05
C GLU A 28 -12.91 6.17 5.67
N GLU A 29 -12.91 7.42 6.11
CA GLU A 29 -14.04 8.35 5.92
C GLU A 29 -14.37 8.65 4.45
N THR A 30 -13.40 8.53 3.55
CA THR A 30 -13.56 8.86 2.12
C THR A 30 -12.92 7.82 1.19
N PRO A 31 -13.51 6.62 1.06
CA PRO A 31 -13.03 5.67 0.07
C PRO A 31 -13.30 6.21 -1.35
N ALA A 32 -12.38 5.99 -2.27
CA ALA A 32 -12.62 6.30 -3.67
C ALA A 32 -13.58 5.25 -4.28
N GLU A 33 -14.46 5.68 -5.20
CA GLU A 33 -15.47 4.81 -5.84
C GLU A 33 -14.87 3.58 -6.54
N TRP A 34 -13.62 3.68 -6.99
CA TRP A 34 -12.91 2.60 -7.66
C TRP A 34 -12.20 1.63 -6.70
N CYS A 35 -12.15 1.92 -5.39
CA CYS A 35 -11.61 0.99 -4.42
C CYS A 35 -12.59 -0.17 -4.19
N PRO A 36 -12.15 -1.43 -4.26
CA PRO A 36 -12.92 -2.54 -3.73
C PRO A 36 -13.15 -2.33 -2.23
N ILE A 37 -14.23 -2.91 -1.75
CA ILE A 37 -14.51 -3.02 -0.33
C ILE A 37 -13.78 -4.29 0.15
N ASP A 38 -12.75 -4.13 0.97
CA ASP A 38 -12.04 -5.25 1.57
C ASP A 38 -12.78 -5.68 2.85
N VAL A 39 -13.20 -6.93 2.90
CA VAL A 39 -13.93 -7.52 4.03
C VAL A 39 -13.11 -8.67 4.57
N ALA A 40 -12.65 -8.56 5.81
CA ALA A 40 -12.00 -9.65 6.54
C ALA A 40 -13.05 -10.51 7.22
N VAL A 41 -12.91 -11.83 7.08
CA VAL A 41 -13.70 -12.87 7.77
C VAL A 41 -12.72 -13.71 8.59
N PHE A 42 -12.91 -13.74 9.90
CA PHE A 42 -11.97 -14.40 10.82
C PHE A 42 -12.66 -14.90 12.10
N PRO A 43 -12.13 -15.94 12.78
CA PRO A 43 -11.01 -16.78 12.33
C PRO A 43 -11.45 -17.75 11.23
N GLU A 44 -10.72 -17.79 10.13
CA GLU A 44 -10.95 -18.68 8.98
C GLU A 44 -9.61 -19.16 8.42
N ASP A 45 -9.63 -20.22 7.60
CA ASP A 45 -8.46 -20.61 6.82
C ASP A 45 -8.18 -19.57 5.74
N GLU A 46 -6.88 -19.37 5.43
CA GLU A 46 -6.48 -18.32 4.50
C GLU A 46 -7.03 -18.53 3.09
N GLY A 47 -7.66 -17.50 2.56
CA GLY A 47 -8.24 -17.50 1.23
C GLY A 47 -8.77 -16.13 0.84
N GLN A 48 -9.12 -15.97 -0.42
CA GLN A 48 -9.77 -14.74 -0.89
C GLN A 48 -10.66 -15.01 -2.09
N GLU A 49 -11.74 -14.24 -2.16
CA GLU A 49 -12.67 -14.28 -3.25
C GLU A 49 -13.18 -12.89 -3.64
N ILE A 50 -13.68 -12.77 -4.85
CA ILE A 50 -14.31 -11.55 -5.35
C ILE A 50 -15.83 -11.77 -5.44
N TRP A 51 -16.55 -10.97 -4.68
CA TRP A 51 -17.99 -10.87 -4.78
C TRP A 51 -18.39 -9.58 -5.51
N ARG A 52 -19.37 -9.66 -6.40
CA ARG A 52 -19.87 -8.54 -7.19
C ARG A 52 -21.31 -8.21 -6.81
N GLY A 53 -21.54 -7.01 -6.29
CA GLY A 53 -22.85 -6.50 -5.91
C GLY A 53 -23.21 -5.24 -6.70
N GLY A 54 -23.82 -5.39 -7.87
CA GLY A 54 -24.11 -4.26 -8.75
C GLY A 54 -22.83 -3.60 -9.27
N LYS A 55 -22.63 -2.30 -8.96
CA LYS A 55 -21.40 -1.57 -9.31
C LYS A 55 -20.26 -1.77 -8.31
N SER A 56 -20.56 -2.30 -7.14
CA SER A 56 -19.57 -2.48 -6.07
C SER A 56 -18.87 -3.82 -6.19
N ILE A 57 -17.59 -3.81 -5.91
CA ILE A 57 -16.74 -4.99 -5.82
C ILE A 57 -16.33 -5.14 -4.37
N VAL A 58 -16.55 -6.34 -3.84
CA VAL A 58 -16.12 -6.72 -2.50
C VAL A 58 -15.07 -7.80 -2.64
N ARG A 59 -13.90 -7.60 -2.04
CA ARG A 59 -12.91 -8.65 -1.85
C ARG A 59 -13.11 -9.21 -0.45
N VAL A 60 -13.53 -10.45 -0.36
CA VAL A 60 -13.61 -11.18 0.91
C VAL A 60 -12.27 -11.85 1.15
N ILE A 61 -11.71 -11.61 2.32
CA ILE A 61 -10.39 -12.08 2.75
C ILE A 61 -10.63 -12.97 3.96
N HIS A 62 -10.48 -14.28 3.76
CA HIS A 62 -10.49 -15.25 4.84
C HIS A 62 -9.12 -15.28 5.49
N THR A 63 -9.07 -15.16 6.80
CA THR A 63 -7.80 -15.10 7.54
C THR A 63 -7.99 -15.54 8.98
N ARG A 64 -6.92 -15.94 9.63
CA ARG A 64 -6.94 -16.26 11.07
C ARG A 64 -7.12 -15.00 11.94
N ALA A 65 -6.54 -13.89 11.49
CA ALA A 65 -6.72 -12.57 12.10
C ALA A 65 -6.48 -11.48 11.05
N PRO A 66 -7.18 -10.33 11.11
CA PRO A 66 -6.90 -9.22 10.20
C PRO A 66 -5.48 -8.70 10.41
N PRO A 67 -4.85 -8.11 9.37
CA PRO A 67 -3.56 -7.44 9.52
C PRO A 67 -3.61 -6.43 10.67
N ILE A 68 -2.62 -6.47 11.55
CA ILE A 68 -2.64 -5.71 12.81
C ILE A 68 -2.75 -4.19 12.59
N GLU A 69 -2.14 -3.69 11.51
CA GLU A 69 -2.21 -2.30 11.09
C GLU A 69 -3.61 -1.87 10.64
N GLU A 70 -4.46 -2.81 10.23
CA GLU A 70 -5.84 -2.54 9.84
C GLU A 70 -6.80 -2.48 11.04
N VAL A 71 -6.45 -3.14 12.13
CA VAL A 71 -7.32 -3.28 13.31
C VAL A 71 -7.80 -1.95 13.89
N PRO A 72 -6.97 -0.89 14.04
CA PRO A 72 -7.44 0.37 14.61
C PRO A 72 -8.56 1.04 13.81
N SER A 73 -8.53 0.93 12.48
CA SER A 73 -9.49 1.57 11.58
C SER A 73 -10.63 0.66 11.14
N MET A 74 -10.56 -0.67 11.38
CA MET A 74 -11.57 -1.62 10.91
C MET A 74 -12.98 -1.25 11.37
N LEU A 75 -13.97 -1.45 10.51
CA LEU A 75 -15.39 -1.29 10.82
C LEU A 75 -15.99 -2.67 11.07
N ILE A 76 -16.37 -2.96 12.30
CA ILE A 76 -16.97 -4.25 12.69
C ILE A 76 -18.39 -4.31 12.14
N VAL A 77 -18.66 -5.32 11.32
CA VAL A 77 -19.96 -5.55 10.69
C VAL A 77 -20.75 -6.63 11.43
N ASP A 78 -20.07 -7.70 11.86
CA ASP A 78 -20.60 -8.78 12.67
C ASP A 78 -19.49 -9.35 13.56
N ASP A 79 -19.82 -9.71 14.79
CA ASP A 79 -18.82 -10.16 15.75
C ASP A 79 -19.46 -11.05 16.85
N PRO A 80 -19.95 -12.24 16.48
CA PRO A 80 -20.64 -13.11 17.41
C PRO A 80 -19.75 -13.63 18.55
N SER A 81 -18.44 -13.74 18.30
CA SER A 81 -17.44 -14.19 19.29
C SER A 81 -16.82 -13.05 20.10
N MET A 82 -17.13 -11.78 19.81
CA MET A 82 -16.49 -10.59 20.38
C MET A 82 -14.99 -10.47 20.10
N GLU A 83 -14.46 -11.22 19.13
CA GLU A 83 -13.04 -11.28 18.82
C GLU A 83 -12.57 -10.00 18.12
N ALA A 84 -13.34 -9.49 17.14
CA ALA A 84 -13.07 -8.24 16.48
C ALA A 84 -13.08 -7.06 17.46
N ALA A 85 -14.05 -7.02 18.38
CA ALA A 85 -14.13 -5.99 19.40
C ALA A 85 -12.93 -6.04 20.34
N ALA A 86 -12.53 -7.22 20.81
CA ALA A 86 -11.37 -7.40 21.66
C ALA A 86 -10.07 -6.94 20.99
N LEU A 87 -9.84 -7.31 19.73
CA LEU A 87 -8.71 -6.84 18.94
C LEU A 87 -8.71 -5.31 18.83
N LYS A 88 -9.85 -4.73 18.47
CA LYS A 88 -9.96 -3.27 18.28
C LYS A 88 -9.69 -2.51 19.56
N VAL A 89 -10.18 -2.97 20.72
CA VAL A 89 -9.90 -2.36 22.03
C VAL A 89 -8.39 -2.41 22.32
N THR A 90 -7.75 -3.55 22.08
CA THR A 90 -6.32 -3.75 22.34
C THR A 90 -5.45 -2.80 21.51
N TRP A 91 -5.80 -2.58 20.24
CA TRP A 91 -4.93 -1.87 19.29
C TRP A 91 -5.35 -0.42 18.98
N ARG A 92 -6.54 0.00 19.41
CA ARG A 92 -7.07 1.34 19.12
C ARG A 92 -6.12 2.47 19.49
N ASN A 93 -5.50 2.40 20.64
CA ASN A 93 -4.61 3.44 21.16
C ASN A 93 -3.16 3.30 20.66
N ARG A 94 -2.85 2.26 19.88
CA ARG A 94 -1.52 1.95 19.37
C ARG A 94 -1.37 2.24 17.86
N ALA A 95 -2.36 2.87 17.25
CA ALA A 95 -2.34 3.16 15.80
C ALA A 95 -1.08 3.95 15.37
N ALA A 96 -0.66 4.95 16.15
CA ALA A 96 0.53 5.73 15.87
C ALA A 96 1.83 4.91 16.03
N GLU A 97 1.88 4.01 17.00
CA GLU A 97 3.01 3.07 17.19
C GLU A 97 3.12 2.10 16.01
N LEU A 98 1.99 1.53 15.58
CA LEU A 98 1.94 0.66 14.40
C LEU A 98 2.38 1.40 13.13
N ALA A 99 1.90 2.63 12.94
CA ALA A 99 2.32 3.47 11.82
C ALA A 99 3.83 3.73 11.85
N ARG A 100 4.41 4.10 13.01
CA ARG A 100 5.86 4.28 13.14
C ARG A 100 6.65 2.99 12.88
N GLY A 101 6.17 1.84 13.34
CA GLY A 101 6.75 0.53 13.02
C GLY A 101 6.78 0.27 11.51
N THR A 102 5.67 0.57 10.83
CA THR A 102 5.58 0.51 9.37
C THR A 102 6.55 1.48 8.69
N ALA A 103 6.65 2.72 9.19
CA ALA A 103 7.60 3.70 8.65
C ALA A 103 9.04 3.23 8.73
N ARG A 104 9.47 2.65 9.86
CA ARG A 104 10.83 2.11 10.02
C ARG A 104 11.18 1.06 8.97
N ARG A 105 10.29 0.10 8.75
CA ARG A 105 10.47 -0.94 7.74
C ARG A 105 10.57 -0.34 6.34
N LEU A 106 9.65 0.55 5.98
CA LEU A 106 9.61 1.17 4.66
C LEU A 106 10.86 2.03 4.39
N ILE A 107 11.42 2.72 5.40
CA ILE A 107 12.66 3.50 5.25
C ILE A 107 13.86 2.58 5.04
N ILE A 108 13.94 1.46 5.74
CA ILE A 108 15.05 0.51 5.55
C ILE A 108 15.02 -0.03 4.12
N ASP A 109 13.85 -0.47 3.64
CA ASP A 109 13.69 -0.98 2.28
C ASP A 109 13.92 0.12 1.22
N GLY A 110 13.52 1.37 1.52
CA GLY A 110 13.76 2.55 0.69
C GLY A 110 15.23 2.86 0.57
N ALA A 111 15.95 2.95 1.69
CA ALA A 111 17.38 3.24 1.74
C ALA A 111 18.21 2.15 1.05
N GLU A 112 17.86 0.88 1.23
CA GLU A 112 18.47 -0.22 0.47
C GLU A 112 18.25 -0.04 -1.03
N SER A 113 17.04 0.34 -1.45
CA SER A 113 16.74 0.59 -2.86
C SER A 113 17.52 1.80 -3.40
N ALA A 114 17.64 2.88 -2.62
CA ALA A 114 18.47 4.04 -3.01
C ALA A 114 19.94 3.64 -3.19
N ALA A 115 20.51 2.88 -2.26
CA ALA A 115 21.88 2.39 -2.34
C ALA A 115 22.11 1.53 -3.59
N ARG A 116 21.23 0.56 -3.86
CA ARG A 116 21.28 -0.25 -5.09
C ARG A 116 21.11 0.60 -6.36
N GLY A 117 20.32 1.66 -6.30
CA GLY A 117 20.19 2.62 -7.40
C GLY A 117 21.49 3.37 -7.67
N ILE A 118 22.22 3.78 -6.63
CA ILE A 118 23.54 4.42 -6.75
C ILE A 118 24.56 3.45 -7.35
N GLU A 119 24.61 2.22 -6.89
CA GLU A 119 25.48 1.18 -7.42
C GLU A 119 25.20 0.84 -8.90
N ALA A 120 23.92 0.89 -9.28
CA ALA A 120 23.46 0.59 -10.62
C ALA A 120 23.55 1.79 -11.59
N LEU A 121 24.06 2.95 -11.17
CA LEU A 121 24.16 4.12 -12.05
C LEU A 121 24.87 3.78 -13.37
N GLY A 122 24.29 4.24 -14.47
CA GLY A 122 24.73 3.90 -15.83
C GLY A 122 24.01 2.69 -16.44
N THR A 123 23.14 2.02 -15.68
CA THR A 123 22.32 0.91 -16.18
C THR A 123 20.82 1.22 -16.09
N PRO A 124 19.95 0.51 -16.84
CA PRO A 124 18.49 0.65 -16.71
C PRO A 124 17.93 0.30 -15.31
N ALA A 125 18.66 -0.46 -14.50
CA ALA A 125 18.26 -0.83 -13.16
C ALA A 125 18.27 0.37 -12.19
N ALA A 126 19.11 1.38 -12.43
CA ALA A 126 19.16 2.58 -11.60
C ALA A 126 17.81 3.30 -11.53
N GLY A 127 17.13 3.45 -12.69
CA GLY A 127 15.79 4.05 -12.75
C GLY A 127 14.76 3.26 -11.98
N TYR A 128 14.80 1.93 -12.05
CA TYR A 128 13.92 1.05 -11.28
C TYR A 128 14.10 1.26 -9.77
N TYR A 129 15.33 1.19 -9.27
CA TYR A 129 15.61 1.35 -7.85
C TYR A 129 15.29 2.76 -7.33
N ALA A 130 15.52 3.79 -8.15
CA ALA A 130 15.15 5.17 -7.82
C ALA A 130 13.62 5.32 -7.63
N MET A 131 12.82 4.74 -8.52
CA MET A 131 11.36 4.79 -8.41
C MET A 131 10.85 3.95 -7.24
N LYS A 132 11.45 2.80 -6.98
CA LYS A 132 11.14 1.95 -5.82
C LYS A 132 11.44 2.68 -4.51
N SER A 133 12.65 3.25 -4.34
CA SER A 133 13.01 4.06 -3.18
C SER A 133 12.01 5.19 -2.97
N TYR A 134 11.68 5.94 -4.03
CA TYR A 134 10.69 7.01 -3.94
C TYR A 134 9.33 6.52 -3.44
N ALA A 135 8.80 5.44 -4.01
CA ALA A 135 7.50 4.91 -3.61
C ALA A 135 7.47 4.50 -2.12
N LEU A 136 8.55 3.88 -1.65
CA LEU A 136 8.73 3.48 -0.26
C LEU A 136 8.87 4.69 0.67
N THR A 137 9.60 5.73 0.23
CA THR A 137 9.78 6.98 0.99
C THR A 137 8.48 7.75 1.14
N VAL A 138 7.64 7.83 0.08
CA VAL A 138 6.30 8.44 0.18
C VAL A 138 5.45 7.71 1.23
N ALA A 139 5.45 6.38 1.20
CA ALA A 139 4.71 5.59 2.17
C ALA A 139 5.27 5.74 3.59
N ALA A 140 6.59 5.77 3.73
CA ALA A 140 7.26 5.99 5.01
C ALA A 140 6.94 7.36 5.62
N ALA A 141 6.90 8.42 4.81
CA ALA A 141 6.55 9.76 5.26
C ALA A 141 5.12 9.83 5.81
N VAL A 142 4.15 9.20 5.12
CA VAL A 142 2.76 9.07 5.61
C VAL A 142 2.71 8.31 6.92
N ALA A 143 3.44 7.19 7.01
CA ALA A 143 3.48 6.37 8.20
C ALA A 143 4.17 7.10 9.39
N ALA A 144 5.25 7.84 9.14
CA ALA A 144 5.91 8.66 10.15
C ALA A 144 5.02 9.77 10.71
N ALA A 145 4.11 10.30 9.88
CA ALA A 145 3.07 11.24 10.29
C ALA A 145 1.89 10.57 11.06
N GLY A 146 2.01 9.29 11.42
CA GLY A 146 1.06 8.55 12.24
C GLY A 146 -0.14 7.99 11.49
N ARG A 147 -0.11 7.92 10.17
CA ARG A 147 -1.17 7.35 9.33
C ARG A 147 -0.74 6.03 8.70
N ILE A 148 -1.65 5.10 8.54
CA ILE A 148 -1.38 3.87 7.80
C ILE A 148 -1.38 4.18 6.30
N PRO A 149 -0.27 3.91 5.57
CA PRO A 149 -0.20 4.18 4.14
C PRO A 149 -1.18 3.29 3.37
N ARG A 150 -2.01 3.91 2.54
CA ARG A 150 -2.92 3.21 1.63
C ARG A 150 -2.35 3.24 0.21
N PRO A 151 -1.81 2.15 -0.33
CA PRO A 151 -1.00 2.19 -1.56
C PRO A 151 -1.64 2.96 -2.72
N ALA A 152 -2.95 2.80 -2.92
CA ALA A 152 -3.68 3.51 -3.97
C ALA A 152 -4.02 4.98 -3.64
N HIS A 153 -3.72 5.44 -2.43
CA HIS A 153 -4.03 6.79 -1.93
C HIS A 153 -2.83 7.47 -1.27
N VAL A 154 -1.70 6.80 -1.18
CA VAL A 154 -0.57 7.25 -0.36
C VAL A 154 -0.01 8.59 -0.81
N VAL A 155 0.01 8.88 -2.11
CA VAL A 155 0.44 10.19 -2.65
C VAL A 155 -0.55 11.28 -2.22
N ARG A 156 -1.87 11.00 -2.28
CA ARG A 156 -2.89 11.92 -1.79
C ARG A 156 -2.78 12.12 -0.28
N GLN A 157 -2.54 11.05 0.49
CA GLN A 157 -2.30 11.14 1.93
C GLN A 157 -1.06 12.00 2.22
N ALA A 158 0.06 11.78 1.53
CA ALA A 158 1.28 12.54 1.71
C ALA A 158 1.10 14.04 1.39
N ARG A 159 0.36 14.36 0.33
CA ARG A 159 0.00 15.76 0.00
C ARG A 159 -0.87 16.39 1.08
N ALA A 160 -1.89 15.67 1.57
CA ALA A 160 -2.79 16.18 2.61
C ALA A 160 -2.08 16.43 3.96
N LEU A 161 -0.99 15.70 4.21
CA LEU A 161 -0.16 15.82 5.42
C LEU A 161 1.04 16.77 5.24
N ASP A 162 1.23 17.34 4.04
CA ASP A 162 2.38 18.16 3.66
C ASP A 162 3.74 17.46 3.90
N VAL A 163 3.81 16.17 3.58
CA VAL A 163 5.00 15.32 3.75
C VAL A 163 5.50 14.70 2.45
N MET A 164 5.17 15.30 1.31
CA MET A 164 5.59 14.79 0.00
C MET A 164 7.11 14.88 -0.18
N PRO A 165 7.80 13.76 -0.46
CA PRO A 165 9.19 13.77 -0.89
C PRO A 165 9.36 14.45 -2.26
N HIS A 166 10.60 14.79 -2.61
CA HIS A 166 10.89 15.32 -3.92
C HIS A 166 10.56 14.32 -5.02
N ALA A 167 9.84 14.80 -6.03
CA ALA A 167 9.42 13.96 -7.14
C ALA A 167 10.63 13.36 -7.90
N PRO A 168 10.53 12.11 -8.37
CA PRO A 168 11.58 11.49 -9.15
C PRO A 168 11.78 12.22 -10.47
N PRO A 169 13.02 12.21 -11.02
CA PRO A 169 13.28 12.80 -12.31
C PRO A 169 12.62 12.01 -13.43
N GLY A 170 12.28 12.69 -14.52
CA GLY A 170 11.75 12.10 -15.72
C GLY A 170 10.24 12.25 -15.89
N GLU A 171 9.79 12.05 -17.09
CA GLU A 171 8.38 12.05 -17.42
C GLU A 171 7.72 10.79 -16.86
N LEU A 172 6.49 10.92 -16.40
CA LEU A 172 5.64 9.79 -15.99
C LEU A 172 5.17 8.93 -17.19
N SER A 173 5.89 9.03 -18.31
CA SER A 173 5.64 8.29 -19.57
C SER A 173 5.69 6.77 -19.38
N HIS A 174 6.52 6.30 -18.44
CA HIS A 174 6.67 4.88 -18.16
C HIS A 174 5.56 4.28 -17.29
N VAL A 175 4.68 5.10 -16.69
CA VAL A 175 3.67 4.65 -15.73
C VAL A 175 2.76 3.58 -16.33
N ARG A 176 2.20 3.83 -17.51
CA ARG A 176 1.29 2.87 -18.16
C ARG A 176 1.97 1.53 -18.43
N ARG A 177 3.23 1.56 -18.90
CA ARG A 177 4.02 0.35 -19.15
C ARG A 177 4.33 -0.39 -17.86
N THR A 178 4.70 0.32 -16.79
CA THR A 178 4.95 -0.26 -15.48
C THR A 178 3.71 -0.95 -14.93
N VAL A 179 2.55 -0.27 -14.97
CA VAL A 179 1.26 -0.82 -14.53
C VAL A 179 0.90 -2.09 -15.30
N GLU A 180 1.04 -2.07 -16.63
CA GLU A 180 0.72 -3.24 -17.47
C GLU A 180 1.67 -4.40 -17.21
N THR A 181 2.95 -4.13 -16.97
CA THR A 181 3.94 -5.15 -16.64
C THR A 181 3.62 -5.80 -15.29
N VAL A 182 3.33 -4.99 -14.25
CA VAL A 182 2.96 -5.51 -12.92
C VAL A 182 1.69 -6.36 -13.00
N ARG A 183 0.68 -5.88 -13.74
CA ARG A 183 -0.55 -6.64 -13.97
C ARG A 183 -0.26 -8.01 -14.59
N ARG A 184 0.55 -8.05 -15.66
CA ARG A 184 0.91 -9.28 -16.35
C ARG A 184 1.62 -10.26 -15.41
N ILE A 185 2.58 -9.79 -14.62
CA ILE A 185 3.32 -10.64 -13.68
C ILE A 185 2.35 -11.26 -12.65
N LEU A 186 1.47 -10.47 -12.06
CA LEU A 186 0.50 -10.96 -11.07
C LEU A 186 -0.42 -12.05 -11.66
N TYR A 187 -0.91 -11.84 -12.89
CA TYR A 187 -1.83 -12.80 -13.52
C TYR A 187 -1.15 -14.07 -14.06
N SER A 188 -0.02 -13.88 -14.75
CA SER A 188 0.51 -14.95 -15.61
C SER A 188 1.72 -15.67 -15.00
N GLU A 189 2.44 -15.05 -14.07
CA GLU A 189 3.66 -15.61 -13.51
C GLU A 189 3.51 -16.02 -12.04
N LEU A 190 2.62 -15.32 -11.30
CA LEU A 190 2.40 -15.62 -9.89
C LEU A 190 1.05 -16.28 -9.60
N ASP A 191 0.21 -16.47 -10.63
CA ASP A 191 -1.15 -17.06 -10.51
C ASP A 191 -2.00 -16.39 -9.42
N GLN A 192 -1.85 -15.07 -9.29
CA GLN A 192 -2.55 -14.26 -8.30
C GLN A 192 -3.72 -13.50 -8.95
N GLU A 193 -4.73 -14.23 -9.39
CA GLU A 193 -5.85 -13.66 -10.15
C GLU A 193 -6.62 -12.58 -9.38
N VAL A 194 -6.90 -12.79 -8.11
CA VAL A 194 -7.65 -11.84 -7.27
C VAL A 194 -6.88 -10.55 -7.09
N GLU A 195 -5.61 -10.66 -6.72
CA GLU A 195 -4.72 -9.52 -6.55
C GLU A 195 -4.49 -8.77 -7.86
N GLY A 196 -4.25 -9.49 -8.93
CA GLY A 196 -4.09 -8.93 -10.27
C GLY A 196 -5.35 -8.17 -10.71
N TYR A 197 -6.53 -8.71 -10.42
CA TYR A 197 -7.80 -8.04 -10.70
C TYR A 197 -7.97 -6.74 -9.87
N VAL A 198 -7.70 -6.80 -8.57
CA VAL A 198 -7.80 -5.64 -7.66
C VAL A 198 -6.79 -4.57 -8.05
N PHE A 199 -5.54 -4.97 -8.32
CA PHE A 199 -4.50 -4.07 -8.78
C PHE A 199 -4.89 -3.37 -10.07
N ARG A 200 -5.29 -4.15 -11.09
CA ARG A 200 -5.70 -3.62 -12.39
C ARG A 200 -6.77 -2.54 -12.24
N ARG A 201 -7.84 -2.84 -11.50
CA ARG A 201 -8.94 -1.91 -11.31
C ARG A 201 -8.52 -0.59 -10.67
N LYS A 202 -7.67 -0.65 -9.63
CA LYS A 202 -7.13 0.55 -8.96
C LYS A 202 -6.21 1.33 -9.89
N ALA A 203 -5.30 0.65 -10.56
CA ALA A 203 -4.30 1.28 -11.42
C ALA A 203 -4.92 1.91 -12.68
N GLU A 204 -5.88 1.23 -13.32
CA GLU A 204 -6.61 1.77 -14.47
C GLU A 204 -7.37 3.04 -14.07
N ALA A 205 -8.10 3.04 -12.96
CA ALA A 205 -8.83 4.21 -12.49
C ALA A 205 -7.91 5.40 -12.15
N LEU A 206 -6.74 5.15 -11.57
CA LEU A 206 -5.73 6.19 -11.30
C LEU A 206 -5.19 6.77 -12.61
N VAL A 207 -4.85 5.92 -13.58
CA VAL A 207 -4.34 6.35 -14.89
C VAL A 207 -5.39 7.13 -15.67
N GLU A 208 -6.64 6.69 -15.70
CA GLU A 208 -7.77 7.37 -16.35
C GLU A 208 -8.07 8.73 -15.72
N SER A 209 -7.89 8.84 -14.40
CA SER A 209 -8.06 10.08 -13.65
C SER A 209 -6.83 11.03 -13.77
N GLY A 210 -5.79 10.65 -14.51
CA GLY A 210 -4.57 11.44 -14.62
C GLY A 210 -3.65 11.41 -13.38
N LEU A 211 -3.95 10.55 -12.40
CA LEU A 211 -3.18 10.38 -11.16
C LEU A 211 -2.00 9.43 -11.38
N LEU A 212 -1.12 9.78 -12.32
CA LEU A 212 -0.05 8.91 -12.81
C LEU A 212 0.96 8.56 -11.71
N LEU A 213 1.28 9.52 -10.83
CA LEU A 213 2.20 9.27 -9.72
C LEU A 213 1.63 8.28 -8.71
N ASP A 214 0.33 8.39 -8.41
CA ASP A 214 -0.39 7.45 -7.53
C ASP A 214 -0.39 6.03 -8.14
N ALA A 215 -0.58 5.91 -9.46
CA ALA A 215 -0.53 4.63 -10.16
C ALA A 215 0.88 4.02 -10.13
N LEU A 216 1.93 4.84 -10.27
CA LEU A 216 3.33 4.40 -10.18
C LEU A 216 3.66 3.89 -8.77
N VAL A 217 3.31 4.66 -7.75
CA VAL A 217 3.55 4.27 -6.35
C VAL A 217 2.79 2.99 -6.00
N LEU A 218 1.54 2.85 -6.45
CA LEU A 218 0.77 1.61 -6.30
C LEU A 218 1.50 0.41 -6.96
N ALA A 219 2.01 0.58 -8.19
CA ALA A 219 2.73 -0.47 -8.90
C ALA A 219 4.00 -0.91 -8.14
N PHE A 220 4.80 0.03 -7.65
CA PHE A 220 6.00 -0.29 -6.86
C PHE A 220 5.69 -0.87 -5.48
N HIS A 221 4.53 -0.53 -4.90
CA HIS A 221 4.06 -1.20 -3.69
C HIS A 221 3.79 -2.70 -3.95
N GLU A 222 3.10 -3.04 -5.04
CA GLU A 222 2.86 -4.46 -5.39
C GLU A 222 4.16 -5.19 -5.73
N ILE A 223 5.12 -4.52 -6.39
CA ILE A 223 6.45 -5.07 -6.63
C ILE A 223 7.13 -5.42 -5.30
N SER A 224 7.19 -4.48 -4.38
CA SER A 224 7.86 -4.67 -3.08
C SER A 224 7.18 -5.73 -2.22
N ARG A 225 5.86 -5.87 -2.32
CA ARG A 225 5.08 -6.76 -1.48
C ARG A 225 4.97 -8.19 -2.00
N ARG A 226 4.90 -8.37 -3.33
CA ARG A 226 4.48 -9.64 -3.95
C ARG A 226 5.41 -10.17 -5.01
N ILE A 227 6.03 -9.30 -5.80
CA ILE A 227 6.75 -9.69 -7.02
C ILE A 227 8.24 -9.95 -6.70
N GLY A 228 8.86 -9.04 -5.96
CA GLY A 228 10.30 -9.05 -5.71
C GLY A 228 11.11 -8.40 -6.85
N ASP A 229 12.35 -8.02 -6.53
CA ASP A 229 13.19 -7.24 -7.43
C ASP A 229 13.66 -8.02 -8.66
N ASP A 230 14.05 -9.28 -8.48
CA ASP A 230 14.61 -10.09 -9.57
C ASP A 230 13.60 -10.27 -10.71
N LEU A 231 12.37 -10.64 -10.35
CA LEU A 231 11.30 -10.83 -11.33
C LEU A 231 10.88 -9.49 -11.95
N ALA A 232 10.81 -8.43 -11.14
CA ALA A 232 10.47 -7.09 -11.63
C ALA A 232 11.53 -6.58 -12.63
N LEU A 233 12.82 -6.69 -12.33
CA LEU A 233 13.94 -6.26 -13.18
C LEU A 233 14.04 -7.05 -14.48
N ALA A 234 13.62 -8.32 -14.50
CA ALA A 234 13.55 -9.11 -15.70
C ALA A 234 12.57 -8.53 -16.74
N HIS A 235 11.56 -7.78 -16.29
CA HIS A 235 10.48 -7.26 -17.14
C HIS A 235 10.39 -5.74 -17.21
N LEU A 236 10.94 -5.02 -16.23
CA LEU A 236 10.87 -3.56 -16.16
C LEU A 236 12.23 -2.93 -16.51
N ARG A 237 12.25 -2.20 -17.60
CA ARG A 237 13.37 -1.31 -17.96
C ARG A 237 12.86 0.13 -17.88
N MET A 238 13.52 0.92 -17.07
CA MET A 238 13.18 2.33 -16.88
C MET A 238 14.32 3.19 -17.40
N ASP A 239 14.13 3.71 -18.63
CA ASP A 239 15.07 4.63 -19.23
C ASP A 239 14.86 6.02 -18.62
N VAL A 240 15.67 6.36 -17.64
CA VAL A 240 15.66 7.66 -16.95
C VAL A 240 17.02 8.30 -17.16
N ASP A 241 17.02 9.62 -17.30
CA ASP A 241 18.24 10.41 -17.42
C ASP A 241 19.19 10.11 -16.24
N GLN A 242 20.36 9.58 -16.56
CA GLN A 242 21.36 9.16 -15.58
C GLN A 242 21.95 10.34 -14.78
N GLU A 243 22.06 11.52 -15.39
CA GLU A 243 22.51 12.73 -14.69
C GLU A 243 21.47 13.21 -13.68
N ALA A 244 20.20 13.12 -14.04
CA ALA A 244 19.09 13.40 -13.13
C ALA A 244 19.04 12.40 -11.98
N LEU A 245 19.29 11.11 -12.25
CA LEU A 245 19.36 10.08 -11.19
C LEU A 245 20.52 10.29 -10.22
N ARG A 246 21.68 10.72 -10.69
CA ARG A 246 22.83 11.07 -9.82
C ARG A 246 22.52 12.17 -8.82
N LYS A 247 21.61 13.10 -9.16
CA LYS A 247 21.16 14.17 -8.28
C LYS A 247 20.03 13.72 -7.36
N PHE A 248 19.14 12.89 -7.89
CA PHE A 248 17.94 12.43 -7.17
C PHE A 248 18.25 11.43 -6.07
N LEU A 249 19.06 10.37 -6.35
CA LEU A 249 19.29 9.29 -5.42
C LEU A 249 19.93 9.72 -4.08
N PRO A 250 20.94 10.60 -4.03
CA PRO A 250 21.44 11.13 -2.77
C PRO A 250 20.39 11.94 -2.01
N ARG A 251 19.57 12.71 -2.73
CA ARG A 251 18.53 13.55 -2.14
C ARG A 251 17.42 12.72 -1.48
N ILE A 252 16.94 11.66 -2.14
CA ILE A 252 15.94 10.79 -1.53
C ILE A 252 16.51 10.08 -0.28
N ALA A 253 17.78 9.68 -0.29
CA ALA A 253 18.45 9.13 0.88
C ALA A 253 18.56 10.13 2.06
N GLU A 254 18.75 11.42 1.78
CA GLU A 254 18.70 12.48 2.80
C GLU A 254 17.28 12.62 3.39
N GLU A 255 16.25 12.58 2.56
CA GLU A 255 14.83 12.62 3.00
C GLU A 255 14.50 11.42 3.89
N GLU A 256 14.92 10.22 3.51
CA GLU A 256 14.81 9.00 4.33
C GLU A 256 15.48 9.16 5.69
N SER A 257 16.68 9.74 5.72
CA SER A 257 17.39 10.04 6.96
C SER A 257 16.64 11.04 7.85
N MET A 258 15.99 12.07 7.25
CA MET A 258 15.16 13.02 8.00
C MET A 258 13.92 12.36 8.59
N ILE A 259 13.23 11.53 7.82
CA ILE A 259 12.06 10.78 8.30
C ILE A 259 12.47 9.85 9.45
N TRP A 260 13.60 9.12 9.32
CA TRP A 260 14.13 8.27 10.37
C TRP A 260 14.36 9.03 11.68
N ARG A 261 15.01 10.21 11.60
CA ARG A 261 15.26 11.06 12.76
C ARG A 261 13.96 11.53 13.41
N SER A 262 12.92 11.86 12.63
CA SER A 262 11.63 12.30 13.16
C SER A 262 10.94 11.20 13.95
N ILE A 263 10.97 9.95 13.46
CA ILE A 263 10.44 8.78 14.17
C ILE A 263 11.15 8.57 15.50
N TYR A 264 12.49 8.64 15.49
CA TYR A 264 13.31 8.43 16.69
C TYR A 264 13.10 9.52 17.74
N ALA A 265 12.90 10.78 17.31
CA ALA A 265 12.58 11.88 18.20
C ALA A 265 11.19 11.70 18.85
N ALA A 266 10.19 11.24 18.10
CA ALA A 266 8.86 10.98 18.61
C ALA A 266 8.83 9.85 19.65
N ASP A 267 9.62 8.78 19.47
CA ASP A 267 9.70 7.68 20.44
C ASP A 267 10.25 8.14 21.80
N ARG A 268 11.30 8.99 21.78
CA ARG A 268 11.86 9.54 23.03
C ARG A 268 10.90 10.44 23.80
N SER A 269 9.93 11.04 23.12
CA SER A 269 8.92 11.91 23.76
C SER A 269 7.79 11.13 24.43
N THR A 270 7.57 9.89 24.04
CA THR A 270 6.53 9.00 24.62
C THR A 270 7.02 8.25 25.86
N ASP A 271 8.33 8.19 26.11
CA ASP A 271 8.94 7.53 27.27
C ASP A 271 9.07 8.49 28.50
N ARG A 272 8.54 9.69 28.42
CA ARG A 272 8.49 10.68 29.51
C ARG A 272 7.07 10.93 29.98
#